data_25e42c7a29745b78236c53a53b5d228c
#
_entry.id   25e42c7a29745b78236c53a53b5d228c
#
_cell.length_a   1.000
_cell.length_b   1.000
_cell.length_c   1.000
_cell.angle_alpha   90.00
_cell.angle_beta   90.00
_cell.angle_gamma   90.00
#
_symmetry.space_group_name_H-M   'P 1'
#
loop_
_entity.id
_entity.type
_entity.pdbx_description
1 polymer ?
#
loop_
_entity_poly.entity_id
_entity_poly.type
_entity_poly.pdbx_seq_one_letter_code
_entity_poly.pdbx_strand_id
1 'polypeptide(L)'
;MALIDVIGWVGKRRWARSVGVPMMLAARRIPLATMVRLAGRRICIPSAGYSAIALSGTSVRDNLCDGALMFETLAGAIERFGLEADGTASDLTIEPQACGCPVTMPDYDTPYVSEHPVSTLEDIRALEVPDPLTDTRMRAMVETVRRLSERFTLLTVAGGSGPFTLAAELIGATEAAIYTLTEPALMHELLEYCTRVCATYLDAIVRAGAEVILIGEPTAAILSPGAYAEFSGAYTARLIAAIPRPVILHICGDAGHLVKGMCETGAQGLSLDAPVDLPSVAQTVPDNVVLIGNLDTVSVLLEGTPESVSESTTEMLESMRPYKNHVASSGCDLSYNTPVENIVAMIDTVRDFR
;
A
#
# COMPACT_ATOMS: atom_id res chain seq x y z
N MET A 1 9.28 -30.21 6.05
CA MET A 1 10.40 -29.50 6.72
C MET A 1 9.97 -29.20 8.14
N ALA A 2 10.76 -29.60 9.12
CA ALA A 2 10.45 -29.35 10.52
C ALA A 2 10.61 -27.84 10.84
N LEU A 3 9.87 -27.34 11.83
CA LEU A 3 9.92 -25.92 12.26
C LEU A 3 11.37 -25.46 12.58
N ILE A 4 12.21 -26.37 13.04
CA ILE A 4 13.63 -26.17 13.38
C ILE A 4 14.49 -25.87 12.14
N ASP A 5 14.19 -26.49 10.98
CA ASP A 5 14.93 -26.24 9.72
C ASP A 5 14.60 -24.88 9.12
N VAL A 6 13.37 -24.40 9.34
CA VAL A 6 12.92 -23.07 8.95
C VAL A 6 13.63 -22.00 9.78
N ILE A 7 13.75 -22.19 11.09
CA ILE A 7 14.45 -21.27 12.00
C ILE A 7 15.95 -21.18 11.67
N GLY A 8 16.59 -22.29 11.31
CA GLY A 8 18.02 -22.31 10.91
C GLY A 8 18.30 -21.61 9.58
N TRP A 9 17.36 -21.70 8.61
CA TRP A 9 17.45 -21.03 7.32
C TRP A 9 17.26 -19.52 7.44
N VAL A 10 16.30 -19.11 8.27
CA VAL A 10 16.00 -17.74 8.66
C VAL A 10 17.22 -16.98 9.18
N GLY A 11 18.06 -17.62 9.98
CA GLY A 11 19.26 -17.00 10.59
C GLY A 11 20.38 -16.60 9.62
N LYS A 12 20.28 -16.95 8.32
CA LYS A 12 21.34 -16.70 7.33
C LYS A 12 21.11 -15.49 6.42
N ARG A 13 19.91 -14.89 6.41
CA ARG A 13 19.57 -13.74 5.56
C ARG A 13 19.49 -12.45 6.37
N ARG A 14 19.91 -11.31 5.79
CA ARG A 14 20.06 -10.04 6.53
C ARG A 14 18.74 -9.57 7.15
N TRP A 15 17.64 -9.72 6.45
CA TRP A 15 16.29 -9.48 6.95
C TRP A 15 15.75 -10.65 7.79
N ALA A 16 16.06 -11.87 7.41
CA ALA A 16 15.72 -13.09 8.13
C ALA A 16 16.37 -13.19 9.51
N ARG A 17 17.41 -12.41 9.80
CA ARG A 17 17.95 -12.27 11.18
C ARG A 17 16.99 -11.55 12.11
N SER A 18 16.03 -10.79 11.56
CA SER A 18 15.03 -10.07 12.35
C SER A 18 13.63 -10.68 12.31
N VAL A 19 13.19 -11.34 11.23
CA VAL A 19 11.78 -11.77 11.09
C VAL A 19 11.55 -13.16 10.46
N GLY A 20 12.46 -13.74 9.74
CA GLY A 20 12.37 -15.13 9.30
C GLY A 20 11.32 -15.53 8.27
N VAL A 21 10.94 -14.69 7.34
CA VAL A 21 9.62 -14.72 6.80
C VAL A 21 9.40 -15.07 5.31
N PRO A 22 10.30 -14.80 4.35
CA PRO A 22 9.92 -14.96 2.94
C PRO A 22 9.44 -16.36 2.55
N MET A 23 10.08 -17.40 3.11
CA MET A 23 9.73 -18.79 2.78
C MET A 23 8.42 -19.27 3.43
N MET A 24 7.99 -18.63 4.52
CA MET A 24 6.77 -18.98 5.24
C MET A 24 5.54 -18.30 4.61
N LEU A 25 5.71 -17.13 4.01
CA LEU A 25 4.71 -16.46 3.17
C LEU A 25 4.52 -17.17 1.84
N ALA A 26 5.60 -17.52 1.15
CA ALA A 26 5.53 -18.31 -0.08
C ALA A 26 4.80 -19.65 0.13
N ALA A 27 4.84 -20.19 1.35
CA ALA A 27 4.10 -21.39 1.72
C ALA A 27 2.66 -21.11 2.20
N ARG A 28 2.19 -19.84 2.26
CA ARG A 28 0.86 -19.41 2.78
C ARG A 28 0.54 -19.93 4.19
N ARG A 29 1.55 -20.19 5.03
CA ARG A 29 1.37 -20.96 6.25
C ARG A 29 1.36 -20.13 7.52
N ILE A 30 1.73 -18.83 7.46
CA ILE A 30 1.76 -17.97 8.64
C ILE A 30 1.05 -16.64 8.35
N PRO A 31 0.06 -16.26 9.18
CA PRO A 31 -0.60 -14.96 9.09
C PRO A 31 0.39 -13.81 9.31
N LEU A 32 0.15 -12.67 8.64
CA LEU A 32 1.00 -11.48 8.72
C LEU A 32 1.26 -11.03 10.16
N ALA A 33 0.22 -11.03 11.01
CA ALA A 33 0.33 -10.68 12.43
C ALA A 33 1.26 -11.63 13.21
N THR A 34 1.28 -12.91 12.86
CA THR A 34 2.20 -13.87 13.49
C THR A 34 3.65 -13.57 13.10
N MET A 35 3.88 -13.15 11.86
CA MET A 35 5.21 -12.77 11.40
C MET A 35 5.73 -11.52 12.12
N VAL A 36 4.88 -10.51 12.25
CA VAL A 36 5.20 -9.29 13.00
C VAL A 36 5.57 -9.62 14.45
N ARG A 37 4.81 -10.48 15.11
CA ARG A 37 5.13 -10.92 16.49
C ARG A 37 6.44 -11.71 16.60
N LEU A 38 6.74 -12.55 15.61
CA LEU A 38 7.97 -13.35 15.60
C LEU A 38 9.23 -12.51 15.37
N ALA A 39 9.11 -11.29 14.90
CA ALA A 39 10.22 -10.34 14.80
C ALA A 39 10.88 -10.06 16.16
N GLY A 40 10.11 -10.15 17.25
CA GLY A 40 10.61 -9.90 18.61
C GLY A 40 11.00 -8.44 18.89
N ARG A 41 10.78 -7.54 17.94
CA ARG A 41 11.04 -6.10 18.00
C ARG A 41 10.04 -5.34 17.13
N ARG A 42 10.05 -4.03 17.21
CA ARG A 42 9.29 -3.20 16.28
C ARG A 42 9.90 -3.25 14.87
N ILE A 43 9.04 -3.22 13.88
CA ILE A 43 9.39 -3.20 12.45
C ILE A 43 9.07 -1.80 11.96
N CYS A 44 9.93 -1.26 11.07
CA CYS A 44 9.72 0.02 10.40
C CYS A 44 9.62 -0.19 8.90
N ILE A 45 8.51 0.22 8.29
CA ILE A 45 8.29 0.17 6.85
C ILE A 45 7.72 1.51 6.39
N PRO A 46 8.55 2.57 6.23
CA PRO A 46 8.08 3.85 5.71
C PRO A 46 7.68 3.72 4.24
N SER A 47 6.63 4.40 3.82
CA SER A 47 6.21 4.46 2.41
C SER A 47 7.05 5.47 1.64
N ALA A 48 8.31 5.11 1.37
CA ALA A 48 9.35 6.03 0.88
C ALA A 48 9.60 5.97 -0.64
N GLY A 49 8.63 5.52 -1.44
CA GLY A 49 8.80 5.35 -2.88
C GLY A 49 9.17 6.65 -3.61
N TYR A 50 8.41 7.72 -3.43
CA TYR A 50 8.69 9.01 -4.05
C TYR A 50 9.95 9.68 -3.50
N SER A 51 10.24 9.53 -2.21
CA SER A 51 11.49 10.02 -1.62
C SER A 51 12.71 9.27 -2.15
N ALA A 52 12.57 7.99 -2.50
CA ALA A 52 13.61 7.22 -3.19
C ALA A 52 13.89 7.77 -4.58
N ILE A 53 12.85 8.19 -5.32
CA ILE A 53 13.01 8.83 -6.63
C ILE A 53 13.79 10.15 -6.49
N ALA A 54 13.47 10.97 -5.49
CA ALA A 54 14.22 12.20 -5.22
C ALA A 54 15.71 11.93 -4.97
N LEU A 55 16.03 10.87 -4.23
CA LEU A 55 17.41 10.46 -3.96
C LEU A 55 18.19 10.03 -5.20
N SER A 56 17.50 9.44 -6.19
CA SER A 56 18.14 9.01 -7.44
C SER A 56 18.47 10.17 -8.37
N GLY A 57 17.89 11.35 -8.14
CA GLY A 57 18.01 12.53 -9.01
C GLY A 57 17.27 12.37 -10.35
N THR A 58 16.36 11.42 -10.45
CA THR A 58 15.53 11.16 -11.63
C THR A 58 14.12 11.75 -11.45
N SER A 59 13.32 11.80 -12.51
CA SER A 59 11.95 12.29 -12.42
C SER A 59 10.97 11.19 -11.98
N VAL A 60 9.86 11.60 -11.37
CA VAL A 60 8.74 10.71 -11.07
C VAL A 60 8.21 10.06 -12.33
N ARG A 61 7.98 10.87 -13.38
CA ARG A 61 7.51 10.40 -14.69
C ARG A 61 8.38 9.28 -15.25
N ASP A 62 9.69 9.47 -15.26
CA ASP A 62 10.61 8.49 -15.84
C ASP A 62 10.58 7.17 -15.05
N ASN A 63 10.56 7.24 -13.72
CA ASN A 63 10.47 6.06 -12.87
C ASN A 63 9.16 5.29 -13.07
N LEU A 64 8.02 5.99 -13.12
CA LEU A 64 6.72 5.34 -13.27
C LEU A 64 6.47 4.75 -14.67
N CYS A 65 7.30 5.09 -15.67
CA CYS A 65 7.22 4.59 -17.04
C CYS A 65 8.31 3.57 -17.39
N ASP A 66 9.37 3.44 -16.58
CA ASP A 66 10.50 2.54 -16.82
C ASP A 66 10.76 1.67 -15.59
N GLY A 67 10.37 0.39 -15.70
CA GLY A 67 10.54 -0.56 -14.61
C GLY A 67 11.99 -0.89 -14.27
N ALA A 68 12.93 -0.74 -15.22
CA ALA A 68 14.34 -0.92 -14.93
C ALA A 68 14.89 0.27 -14.11
N LEU A 69 14.53 1.49 -14.48
CA LEU A 69 14.91 2.69 -13.75
C LEU A 69 14.29 2.70 -12.35
N MET A 70 13.01 2.40 -12.21
CA MET A 70 12.36 2.31 -10.90
C MET A 70 13.03 1.26 -10.00
N PHE A 71 13.38 0.10 -10.56
CA PHE A 71 14.12 -0.91 -9.82
C PHE A 71 15.45 -0.39 -9.29
N GLU A 72 16.28 0.27 -10.11
CA GLU A 72 17.57 0.81 -9.67
C GLU A 72 17.39 1.89 -8.58
N THR A 73 16.39 2.75 -8.73
CA THR A 73 16.01 3.76 -7.74
C THR A 73 15.68 3.14 -6.39
N LEU A 74 14.77 2.17 -6.38
CA LEU A 74 14.31 1.50 -5.17
C LEU A 74 15.42 0.62 -4.55
N ALA A 75 16.21 -0.05 -5.36
CA ALA A 75 17.37 -0.83 -4.89
C ALA A 75 18.38 0.06 -4.14
N GLY A 76 18.67 1.23 -4.68
CA GLY A 76 19.53 2.21 -4.02
C GLY A 76 18.97 2.69 -2.66
N ALA A 77 17.66 2.92 -2.58
CA ALA A 77 17.01 3.30 -1.32
C ALA A 77 17.01 2.15 -0.30
N ILE A 78 16.71 0.93 -0.72
CA ILE A 78 16.74 -0.26 0.14
C ILE A 78 18.14 -0.44 0.75
N GLU A 79 19.18 -0.32 -0.07
CA GLU A 79 20.57 -0.47 0.40
C GLU A 79 21.00 0.69 1.31
N ARG A 80 20.61 1.91 0.99
CA ARG A 80 20.95 3.11 1.76
C ARG A 80 20.28 3.15 3.13
N PHE A 81 18.97 2.90 3.18
CA PHE A 81 18.19 2.95 4.42
C PHE A 81 18.21 1.63 5.19
N GLY A 82 18.62 0.53 4.55
CA GLY A 82 18.53 -0.81 5.11
C GLY A 82 17.10 -1.20 5.41
N LEU A 83 16.18 -0.94 4.48
CA LEU A 83 14.75 -1.21 4.65
C LEU A 83 14.47 -2.68 4.97
N GLU A 84 13.39 -2.93 5.68
CA GLU A 84 13.00 -4.26 6.15
C GLU A 84 12.05 -5.00 5.20
N ALA A 85 11.42 -4.26 4.29
CA ALA A 85 10.70 -4.76 3.14
C ALA A 85 11.14 -3.97 1.90
N ASP A 86 11.02 -4.55 0.73
CA ASP A 86 11.06 -3.81 -0.52
C ASP A 86 9.64 -3.52 -1.00
N GLY A 87 9.48 -2.51 -1.83
CA GLY A 87 8.16 -2.16 -2.35
C GLY A 87 8.25 -1.13 -3.45
N THR A 88 7.20 -1.07 -4.25
CA THR A 88 7.06 -0.09 -5.33
C THR A 88 6.57 1.25 -4.77
N ALA A 89 6.82 2.34 -5.51
CA ALA A 89 6.09 3.58 -5.26
C ALA A 89 4.59 3.35 -5.49
N SER A 90 3.76 3.90 -4.61
CA SER A 90 2.30 3.82 -4.79
C SER A 90 1.87 4.78 -5.88
N ASP A 91 1.14 4.28 -6.85
CA ASP A 91 0.60 5.09 -7.94
C ASP A 91 -0.79 4.59 -8.32
N LEU A 92 -1.80 5.30 -7.86
CA LEU A 92 -3.20 4.95 -8.07
C LEU A 92 -3.75 5.45 -9.43
N THR A 93 -2.88 6.00 -10.30
CA THR A 93 -3.27 6.44 -11.64
C THR A 93 -2.91 5.44 -12.73
N ILE A 94 -2.27 4.33 -12.38
CA ILE A 94 -1.88 3.29 -13.35
C ILE A 94 -3.11 2.63 -13.96
N GLU A 95 -4.01 2.10 -13.12
CA GLU A 95 -5.24 1.45 -13.58
C GLU A 95 -6.19 2.42 -14.26
N PRO A 96 -6.46 3.64 -13.73
CA PRO A 96 -7.26 4.64 -14.43
C PRO A 96 -6.71 4.97 -15.81
N GLN A 97 -5.39 5.18 -15.96
CA GLN A 97 -4.79 5.47 -17.27
C GLN A 97 -4.97 4.31 -18.24
N ALA A 98 -4.77 3.09 -17.79
CA ALA A 98 -4.97 1.90 -18.62
C ALA A 98 -6.45 1.73 -19.03
N CYS A 99 -7.40 2.24 -18.23
CA CYS A 99 -8.83 2.31 -18.54
C CYS A 99 -9.22 3.54 -19.39
N GLY A 100 -8.25 4.37 -19.81
CA GLY A 100 -8.47 5.49 -20.71
C GLY A 100 -8.58 6.88 -20.06
N CYS A 101 -8.36 7.01 -18.75
CA CYS A 101 -8.29 8.33 -18.10
C CYS A 101 -7.04 9.09 -18.57
N PRO A 102 -7.16 10.35 -18.97
CA PRO A 102 -6.02 11.23 -19.10
C PRO A 102 -5.34 11.45 -17.75
N VAL A 103 -4.02 11.26 -17.69
CA VAL A 103 -3.22 11.41 -16.47
C VAL A 103 -2.16 12.49 -16.68
N THR A 104 -2.14 13.46 -15.78
CA THR A 104 -1.03 14.42 -15.68
C THR A 104 0.06 13.83 -14.79
N MET A 105 1.28 13.77 -15.31
CA MET A 105 2.45 13.27 -14.59
C MET A 105 3.48 14.38 -14.43
N PRO A 106 3.54 15.08 -13.29
CA PRO A 106 4.60 16.01 -12.96
C PRO A 106 5.94 15.31 -12.82
N ASP A 107 7.03 16.01 -13.05
CA ASP A 107 8.38 15.42 -12.93
C ASP A 107 8.80 15.19 -11.46
N TYR A 108 8.24 15.98 -10.53
CA TYR A 108 8.66 16.01 -9.12
C TYR A 108 7.49 15.96 -8.12
N ASP A 109 6.35 15.45 -8.56
CA ASP A 109 5.15 15.30 -7.73
C ASP A 109 4.35 14.07 -8.16
N THR A 110 3.34 13.70 -7.37
CA THR A 110 2.45 12.56 -7.65
C THR A 110 1.61 12.79 -8.89
N PRO A 111 1.43 11.77 -9.75
CA PRO A 111 0.47 11.83 -10.86
C PRO A 111 -0.97 11.96 -10.37
N TYR A 112 -1.82 12.52 -11.23
CA TYR A 112 -3.25 12.60 -10.98
C TYR A 112 -4.06 12.48 -12.26
N VAL A 113 -5.28 11.95 -12.14
CA VAL A 113 -6.25 11.91 -13.23
C VAL A 113 -6.77 13.33 -13.48
N SER A 114 -6.70 13.78 -14.72
CA SER A 114 -7.11 15.14 -15.10
C SER A 114 -8.52 15.21 -15.69
N GLU A 115 -9.05 14.11 -16.21
CA GLU A 115 -10.39 14.01 -16.78
C GLU A 115 -10.99 12.62 -16.48
N HIS A 116 -12.31 12.60 -16.28
CA HIS A 116 -13.08 11.40 -15.95
C HIS A 116 -13.96 11.01 -17.15
N PRO A 117 -13.58 9.98 -17.92
CA PRO A 117 -14.19 9.68 -19.22
C PRO A 117 -15.55 8.97 -19.15
N VAL A 118 -15.95 8.47 -17.98
CA VAL A 118 -17.18 7.69 -17.80
C VAL A 118 -18.27 8.54 -17.20
N SER A 119 -19.45 8.56 -17.80
CA SER A 119 -20.61 9.30 -17.31
C SER A 119 -21.93 8.56 -17.47
N THR A 120 -21.96 7.52 -18.28
CA THR A 120 -23.17 6.75 -18.58
C THR A 120 -22.96 5.25 -18.46
N LEU A 121 -24.04 4.51 -18.38
CA LEU A 121 -24.00 3.03 -18.41
C LEU A 121 -23.42 2.50 -19.73
N GLU A 122 -23.62 3.21 -20.83
CA GLU A 122 -23.08 2.84 -22.15
C GLU A 122 -21.55 2.98 -22.15
N ASP A 123 -21.02 4.04 -21.54
CA ASP A 123 -19.58 4.22 -21.37
C ASP A 123 -18.98 3.05 -20.59
N ILE A 124 -19.60 2.65 -19.46
CA ILE A 124 -19.14 1.52 -18.65
C ILE A 124 -19.09 0.23 -19.46
N ARG A 125 -20.11 -0.03 -20.27
CA ARG A 125 -20.20 -1.24 -21.10
C ARG A 125 -19.23 -1.27 -22.27
N ALA A 126 -18.75 -0.11 -22.68
CA ALA A 126 -17.73 0.03 -23.73
C ALA A 126 -16.30 -0.19 -23.19
N LEU A 127 -16.08 -0.16 -21.86
CA LEU A 127 -14.78 -0.36 -21.27
C LEU A 127 -14.28 -1.80 -21.44
N GLU A 128 -13.04 -1.94 -21.87
CA GLU A 128 -12.33 -3.22 -21.91
C GLU A 128 -11.39 -3.34 -20.73
N VAL A 129 -11.20 -4.56 -20.21
CA VAL A 129 -10.21 -4.80 -19.14
C VAL A 129 -8.82 -4.76 -19.75
N PRO A 130 -7.92 -3.85 -19.31
CA PRO A 130 -6.59 -3.73 -19.87
C PRO A 130 -5.73 -4.96 -19.58
N ASP A 131 -4.83 -5.29 -20.49
CA ASP A 131 -3.82 -6.34 -20.28
C ASP A 131 -2.57 -5.73 -19.62
N PRO A 132 -2.24 -6.12 -18.38
CA PRO A 132 -1.09 -5.59 -17.64
C PRO A 132 0.27 -5.84 -18.31
N LEU A 133 0.35 -6.78 -19.24
CA LEU A 133 1.62 -7.10 -19.92
C LEU A 133 1.82 -6.30 -21.21
N THR A 134 0.78 -5.67 -21.72
CA THR A 134 0.83 -4.83 -22.93
C THR A 134 0.72 -3.34 -22.62
N ASP A 135 0.02 -2.96 -21.55
CA ASP A 135 0.01 -1.58 -21.07
C ASP A 135 1.38 -1.13 -20.59
N THR A 136 1.76 0.11 -20.91
CA THR A 136 3.11 0.60 -20.67
C THR A 136 3.44 0.70 -19.19
N ARG A 137 2.57 1.32 -18.38
CA ARG A 137 2.84 1.58 -16.96
C ARG A 137 2.58 0.36 -16.07
N MET A 138 1.52 -0.39 -16.36
CA MET A 138 1.28 -1.66 -15.67
C MET A 138 2.46 -2.61 -15.86
N ARG A 139 2.97 -2.71 -17.09
CA ARG A 139 4.15 -3.54 -17.42
C ARG A 139 5.42 -3.05 -16.72
N ALA A 140 5.65 -1.73 -16.65
CA ALA A 140 6.80 -1.17 -15.95
C ALA A 140 6.77 -1.56 -14.47
N MET A 141 5.60 -1.49 -13.83
CA MET A 141 5.43 -1.91 -12.44
C MET A 141 5.64 -3.42 -12.24
N VAL A 142 5.07 -4.25 -13.13
CA VAL A 142 5.28 -5.71 -13.12
C VAL A 142 6.77 -6.05 -13.25
N GLU A 143 7.50 -5.35 -14.12
CA GLU A 143 8.95 -5.53 -14.28
C GLU A 143 9.72 -5.12 -13.02
N THR A 144 9.37 -3.99 -12.40
CA THR A 144 9.97 -3.53 -11.13
C THR A 144 9.82 -4.59 -10.05
N VAL A 145 8.60 -5.08 -9.83
CA VAL A 145 8.31 -6.13 -8.83
C VAL A 145 9.13 -7.39 -9.08
N ARG A 146 9.19 -7.85 -10.33
CA ARG A 146 9.98 -9.02 -10.69
C ARG A 146 11.46 -8.84 -10.35
N ARG A 147 12.05 -7.70 -10.72
CA ARG A 147 13.46 -7.41 -10.44
C ARG A 147 13.76 -7.30 -8.95
N LEU A 148 12.87 -6.65 -8.17
CA LEU A 148 13.00 -6.57 -6.71
C LEU A 148 12.98 -7.97 -6.09
N SER A 149 11.99 -8.79 -6.41
CA SER A 149 11.82 -10.14 -5.87
C SER A 149 12.98 -11.09 -6.23
N GLU A 150 13.62 -10.88 -7.39
CA GLU A 150 14.81 -11.65 -7.82
C GLU A 150 16.09 -11.18 -7.12
N ARG A 151 16.23 -9.85 -6.86
CA ARG A 151 17.46 -9.26 -6.32
C ARG A 151 17.55 -9.34 -4.81
N PHE A 152 16.45 -9.08 -4.11
CA PHE A 152 16.41 -9.01 -2.67
C PHE A 152 15.79 -10.26 -2.04
N THR A 153 16.09 -10.46 -0.78
CA THR A 153 15.49 -11.52 0.05
C THR A 153 14.58 -10.91 1.12
N LEU A 154 14.12 -9.70 0.85
CA LEU A 154 13.13 -8.97 1.63
C LEU A 154 11.72 -9.39 1.22
N LEU A 155 10.73 -8.94 1.98
CA LEU A 155 9.33 -9.04 1.55
C LEU A 155 9.08 -8.01 0.45
N THR A 156 8.68 -8.50 -0.72
CA THR A 156 8.27 -7.62 -1.81
C THR A 156 6.80 -7.24 -1.63
N VAL A 157 6.56 -5.97 -1.32
CA VAL A 157 5.24 -5.35 -1.17
C VAL A 157 4.93 -4.57 -2.43
N ALA A 158 3.83 -4.88 -3.10
CA ALA A 158 3.38 -4.12 -4.26
C ALA A 158 1.86 -4.16 -4.33
N GLY A 159 1.26 -3.24 -5.06
CA GLY A 159 -0.18 -3.18 -5.09
C GLY A 159 -0.74 -2.27 -6.17
N GLY A 160 -1.97 -1.84 -5.96
CA GLY A 160 -2.70 -0.97 -6.86
C GLY A 160 -3.97 -0.43 -6.21
N SER A 161 -4.81 0.16 -7.03
CA SER A 161 -6.08 0.74 -6.61
C SER A 161 -7.07 -0.32 -6.16
N GLY A 162 -7.89 0.04 -5.18
CA GLY A 162 -9.10 -0.72 -4.90
C GLY A 162 -10.25 -0.34 -5.83
N PRO A 163 -11.31 -1.18 -5.86
CA PRO A 163 -12.40 -1.02 -6.83
C PRO A 163 -13.15 0.30 -6.75
N PHE A 164 -13.39 0.83 -5.53
CA PHE A 164 -14.12 2.09 -5.38
C PHE A 164 -13.26 3.30 -5.78
N THR A 165 -11.98 3.27 -5.44
CA THR A 165 -11.05 4.33 -5.87
C THR A 165 -10.91 4.34 -7.39
N LEU A 166 -10.73 3.18 -8.05
CA LEU A 166 -10.70 3.14 -9.50
C LEU A 166 -12.02 3.64 -10.13
N ALA A 167 -13.16 3.27 -9.55
CA ALA A 167 -14.44 3.79 -10.01
C ALA A 167 -14.52 5.32 -9.89
N ALA A 168 -14.06 5.85 -8.76
CA ALA A 168 -14.02 7.30 -8.53
C ALA A 168 -13.07 8.03 -9.48
N GLU A 169 -11.97 7.41 -9.88
CA GLU A 169 -11.08 7.98 -10.90
C GLU A 169 -11.71 7.96 -12.30
N LEU A 170 -12.60 7.01 -12.59
CA LEU A 170 -13.30 6.92 -13.88
C LEU A 170 -14.44 7.92 -14.04
N ILE A 171 -15.17 8.23 -12.95
CA ILE A 171 -16.38 9.08 -13.01
C ILE A 171 -16.28 10.39 -12.23
N GLY A 172 -15.22 10.59 -11.46
CA GLY A 172 -15.08 11.70 -10.51
C GLY A 172 -15.47 11.28 -9.08
N ALA A 173 -14.66 11.69 -8.08
CA ALA A 173 -14.89 11.30 -6.68
C ALA A 173 -16.23 11.84 -6.12
N THR A 174 -16.62 13.05 -6.53
CA THR A 174 -17.90 13.66 -6.13
C THR A 174 -19.07 12.87 -6.71
N GLU A 175 -19.02 12.56 -7.99
CA GLU A 175 -20.02 11.77 -8.70
C GLU A 175 -20.11 10.37 -8.12
N ALA A 176 -18.98 9.72 -7.81
CA ALA A 176 -18.94 8.41 -7.16
C ALA A 176 -19.72 8.43 -5.84
N ALA A 177 -19.49 9.45 -4.98
CA ALA A 177 -20.23 9.58 -3.73
C ALA A 177 -21.73 9.80 -3.96
N ILE A 178 -22.11 10.68 -4.90
CA ILE A 178 -23.51 10.98 -5.23
C ILE A 178 -24.20 9.73 -5.80
N TYR A 179 -23.56 8.98 -6.70
CA TYR A 179 -24.16 7.83 -7.36
C TYR A 179 -24.38 6.63 -6.44
N THR A 180 -23.66 6.53 -5.32
CA THR A 180 -24.02 5.55 -4.28
C THR A 180 -25.45 5.76 -3.74
N LEU A 181 -25.99 6.98 -3.84
CA LEU A 181 -27.31 7.34 -3.34
C LEU A 181 -28.35 7.47 -4.46
N THR A 182 -27.97 8.01 -5.61
CA THR A 182 -28.90 8.37 -6.69
C THR A 182 -28.97 7.35 -7.81
N GLU A 183 -27.85 6.66 -8.10
CA GLU A 183 -27.70 5.72 -9.21
C GLU A 183 -26.99 4.42 -8.76
N PRO A 184 -27.45 3.73 -7.69
CA PRO A 184 -26.74 2.59 -7.11
C PRO A 184 -26.53 1.43 -8.13
N ALA A 185 -27.45 1.23 -9.05
CA ALA A 185 -27.32 0.20 -10.08
C ALA A 185 -26.16 0.48 -11.04
N LEU A 186 -25.96 1.73 -11.46
CA LEU A 186 -24.83 2.16 -12.28
C LEU A 186 -23.53 1.96 -11.51
N MET A 187 -23.53 2.39 -10.24
CA MET A 187 -22.34 2.24 -9.37
C MET A 187 -21.92 0.78 -9.20
N HIS A 188 -22.87 -0.12 -8.99
CA HIS A 188 -22.57 -1.55 -8.92
C HIS A 188 -22.01 -2.11 -10.23
N GLU A 189 -22.54 -1.72 -11.40
CA GLU A 189 -22.01 -2.16 -12.71
C GLU A 189 -20.56 -1.66 -12.93
N LEU A 190 -20.28 -0.40 -12.57
CA LEU A 190 -18.93 0.15 -12.62
C LEU A 190 -17.98 -0.57 -11.66
N LEU A 191 -18.40 -0.84 -10.42
CA LEU A 191 -17.60 -1.55 -9.44
C LEU A 191 -17.30 -3.00 -9.84
N GLU A 192 -18.22 -3.68 -10.52
CA GLU A 192 -17.97 -5.01 -11.12
C GLU A 192 -16.85 -4.93 -12.17
N TYR A 193 -16.88 -3.92 -13.04
CA TYR A 193 -15.82 -3.68 -14.01
C TYR A 193 -14.48 -3.38 -13.29
N CYS A 194 -14.46 -2.43 -12.36
CA CYS A 194 -13.26 -2.04 -11.63
C CYS A 194 -12.64 -3.23 -10.86
N THR A 195 -13.49 -4.08 -10.24
CA THR A 195 -13.00 -5.28 -9.55
C THR A 195 -12.27 -6.23 -10.51
N ARG A 196 -12.75 -6.40 -11.75
CA ARG A 196 -12.06 -7.21 -12.75
C ARG A 196 -10.72 -6.61 -13.16
N VAL A 197 -10.66 -5.29 -13.37
CA VAL A 197 -9.40 -4.59 -13.70
C VAL A 197 -8.38 -4.78 -12.58
N CYS A 198 -8.77 -4.46 -11.33
CA CYS A 198 -7.90 -4.62 -10.16
C CYS A 198 -7.42 -6.07 -10.01
N ALA A 199 -8.33 -7.06 -10.14
CA ALA A 199 -7.98 -8.47 -10.04
C ALA A 199 -6.97 -8.90 -11.10
N THR A 200 -7.15 -8.46 -12.35
CA THR A 200 -6.25 -8.79 -13.47
C THR A 200 -4.87 -8.20 -13.25
N TYR A 201 -4.79 -6.94 -12.82
CA TYR A 201 -3.52 -6.27 -12.56
C TYR A 201 -2.80 -6.88 -11.35
N LEU A 202 -3.50 -7.07 -10.22
CA LEU A 202 -2.89 -7.64 -9.03
C LEU A 202 -2.46 -9.11 -9.20
N ASP A 203 -3.14 -9.89 -10.07
CA ASP A 203 -2.65 -11.22 -10.44
C ASP A 203 -1.31 -11.16 -11.18
N ALA A 204 -1.12 -10.20 -12.09
CA ALA A 204 0.17 -9.98 -12.76
C ALA A 204 1.27 -9.57 -11.76
N ILE A 205 0.98 -8.70 -10.80
CA ILE A 205 1.86 -8.30 -9.70
C ILE A 205 2.25 -9.51 -8.83
N VAL A 206 1.29 -10.36 -8.46
CA VAL A 206 1.54 -11.60 -7.70
C VAL A 206 2.44 -12.55 -8.48
N ARG A 207 2.20 -12.72 -9.78
CA ARG A 207 3.03 -13.58 -10.66
C ARG A 207 4.43 -13.03 -10.83
N ALA A 208 4.61 -11.71 -10.79
CA ALA A 208 5.92 -11.06 -10.84
C ALA A 208 6.75 -11.28 -9.55
N GLY A 209 6.13 -11.73 -8.47
CA GLY A 209 6.84 -12.11 -7.25
C GLY A 209 6.45 -11.33 -6.01
N ALA A 210 5.44 -10.47 -6.05
CA ALA A 210 4.92 -9.81 -4.85
C ALA A 210 4.48 -10.84 -3.80
N GLU A 211 4.94 -10.65 -2.57
CA GLU A 211 4.63 -11.54 -1.44
C GLU A 211 3.55 -10.98 -0.53
N VAL A 212 3.36 -9.66 -0.54
CA VAL A 212 2.29 -8.93 0.14
C VAL A 212 1.68 -7.96 -0.85
N ILE A 213 0.36 -7.89 -0.90
CA ILE A 213 -0.37 -6.96 -1.76
C ILE A 213 -0.91 -5.81 -0.93
N LEU A 214 -0.67 -4.57 -1.39
CA LEU A 214 -1.27 -3.36 -0.83
C LEU A 214 -2.41 -2.91 -1.77
N ILE A 215 -3.61 -2.78 -1.22
CA ILE A 215 -4.76 -2.20 -1.93
C ILE A 215 -4.99 -0.79 -1.38
N GLY A 216 -4.90 0.22 -2.23
CA GLY A 216 -5.21 1.61 -1.90
C GLY A 216 -6.65 1.96 -2.22
N GLU A 217 -7.42 2.33 -1.20
CA GLU A 217 -8.82 2.77 -1.31
C GLU A 217 -9.07 4.17 -0.72
N PRO A 218 -8.21 5.17 -1.01
CA PRO A 218 -8.31 6.47 -0.36
C PRO A 218 -9.67 7.15 -0.56
N THR A 219 -10.28 7.04 -1.73
CA THR A 219 -11.57 7.67 -2.01
C THR A 219 -12.69 7.12 -1.14
N ALA A 220 -12.56 5.90 -0.59
CA ALA A 220 -13.55 5.32 0.31
C ALA A 220 -13.68 6.09 1.65
N ALA A 221 -12.69 6.92 2.02
CA ALA A 221 -12.75 7.73 3.24
C ALA A 221 -13.95 8.69 3.29
N ILE A 222 -14.51 9.07 2.13
CA ILE A 222 -15.68 9.95 2.05
C ILE A 222 -17.01 9.24 2.32
N LEU A 223 -17.02 7.91 2.37
CA LEU A 223 -18.23 7.11 2.52
C LEU A 223 -18.65 7.00 3.99
N SER A 224 -19.96 6.95 4.22
CA SER A 224 -20.48 6.49 5.52
C SER A 224 -20.17 4.99 5.71
N PRO A 225 -20.16 4.45 6.96
CA PRO A 225 -19.92 3.02 7.18
C PRO A 225 -20.87 2.10 6.41
N GLY A 226 -22.14 2.50 6.23
CA GLY A 226 -23.11 1.74 5.44
C GLY A 226 -22.79 1.74 3.95
N ALA A 227 -22.50 2.91 3.37
CA ALA A 227 -22.11 3.04 1.97
C ALA A 227 -20.76 2.35 1.71
N TYR A 228 -19.80 2.45 2.64
CA TYR A 228 -18.56 1.70 2.56
C TYR A 228 -18.81 0.20 2.47
N ALA A 229 -19.62 -0.36 3.37
CA ALA A 229 -19.89 -1.79 3.39
C ALA A 229 -20.47 -2.29 2.06
N GLU A 230 -21.36 -1.50 1.43
CA GLU A 230 -22.03 -1.86 0.18
C GLU A 230 -21.17 -1.60 -1.06
N PHE A 231 -20.56 -0.41 -1.20
CA PHE A 231 -19.95 0.05 -2.44
C PHE A 231 -18.41 -0.07 -2.48
N SER A 232 -17.73 -0.20 -1.34
CA SER A 232 -16.28 -0.42 -1.30
C SER A 232 -15.95 -1.76 -0.64
N GLY A 233 -16.34 -1.96 0.62
CA GLY A 233 -15.98 -3.11 1.43
C GLY A 233 -16.35 -4.45 0.82
N ALA A 234 -17.56 -4.59 0.24
CA ALA A 234 -18.01 -5.83 -0.39
C ALA A 234 -17.16 -6.19 -1.62
N TYR A 235 -16.79 -5.22 -2.45
CA TYR A 235 -15.96 -5.42 -3.64
C TYR A 235 -14.51 -5.67 -3.28
N THR A 236 -13.97 -4.92 -2.33
CA THR A 236 -12.62 -5.13 -1.77
C THR A 236 -12.48 -6.51 -1.13
N ALA A 237 -13.49 -6.99 -0.40
CA ALA A 237 -13.50 -8.34 0.18
C ALA A 237 -13.45 -9.43 -0.92
N ARG A 238 -14.19 -9.26 -2.01
CA ARG A 238 -14.16 -10.18 -3.16
C ARG A 238 -12.79 -10.18 -3.84
N LEU A 239 -12.20 -8.99 -4.01
CA LEU A 239 -10.86 -8.84 -4.57
C LEU A 239 -9.83 -9.54 -3.68
N ILE A 240 -9.85 -9.29 -2.35
CA ILE A 240 -8.96 -9.92 -1.38
C ILE A 240 -9.10 -11.45 -1.40
N ALA A 241 -10.32 -11.98 -1.46
CA ALA A 241 -10.56 -13.41 -1.51
C ALA A 241 -9.96 -14.09 -2.76
N ALA A 242 -9.82 -13.36 -3.86
CA ALA A 242 -9.20 -13.85 -5.09
C ALA A 242 -7.66 -13.80 -5.07
N ILE A 243 -7.06 -12.97 -4.21
CA ILE A 243 -5.61 -12.79 -4.13
C ILE A 243 -4.97 -13.89 -3.26
N PRO A 244 -4.02 -14.68 -3.82
CA PRO A 244 -3.37 -15.76 -3.09
C PRO A 244 -2.19 -15.27 -2.21
N ARG A 245 -2.23 -14.07 -1.70
CA ARG A 245 -1.20 -13.43 -0.85
C ARG A 245 -1.84 -12.70 0.31
N PRO A 246 -1.13 -12.43 1.40
CA PRO A 246 -1.56 -11.47 2.41
C PRO A 246 -1.85 -10.12 1.77
N VAL A 247 -2.95 -9.49 2.22
CA VAL A 247 -3.35 -8.17 1.73
C VAL A 247 -3.35 -7.17 2.87
N ILE A 248 -2.77 -6.00 2.59
CA ILE A 248 -2.85 -4.79 3.39
C ILE A 248 -3.85 -3.87 2.68
N LEU A 249 -4.85 -3.38 3.41
CA LEU A 249 -5.79 -2.37 2.93
C LEU A 249 -5.40 -1.01 3.48
N HIS A 250 -5.17 -0.04 2.60
CA HIS A 250 -4.84 1.33 2.94
C HIS A 250 -5.97 2.28 2.59
N ILE A 251 -6.40 3.09 3.55
CA ILE A 251 -7.31 4.22 3.33
C ILE A 251 -6.67 5.46 3.96
N CYS A 252 -6.39 6.48 3.12
CA CYS A 252 -5.85 7.76 3.57
C CYS A 252 -6.89 8.60 4.30
N GLY A 253 -6.43 9.60 5.04
CA GLY A 253 -7.25 10.56 5.76
C GLY A 253 -7.92 9.96 7.01
N ASP A 254 -8.98 10.59 7.48
CA ASP A 254 -9.70 10.16 8.67
C ASP A 254 -10.64 8.96 8.38
N ALA A 255 -10.04 7.79 8.27
CA ALA A 255 -10.74 6.53 8.04
C ALA A 255 -11.12 5.79 9.34
N GLY A 256 -10.98 6.42 10.50
CA GLY A 256 -11.26 5.80 11.80
C GLY A 256 -12.66 5.19 11.90
N HIS A 257 -13.66 5.85 11.30
CA HIS A 257 -15.05 5.41 11.25
C HIS A 257 -15.28 4.17 10.36
N LEU A 258 -14.33 3.80 9.49
CA LEU A 258 -14.40 2.66 8.57
C LEU A 258 -13.62 1.43 9.07
N VAL A 259 -12.78 1.55 10.11
CA VAL A 259 -11.85 0.49 10.54
C VAL A 259 -12.56 -0.85 10.79
N LYS A 260 -13.76 -0.83 11.37
CA LYS A 260 -14.55 -2.05 11.55
C LYS A 260 -14.87 -2.72 10.19
N GLY A 261 -15.37 -1.95 9.22
CA GLY A 261 -15.66 -2.45 7.88
C GLY A 261 -14.40 -2.90 7.15
N MET A 262 -13.27 -2.22 7.34
CA MET A 262 -11.98 -2.63 6.78
C MET A 262 -11.55 -4.00 7.32
N CYS A 263 -11.72 -4.28 8.61
CA CYS A 263 -11.47 -5.62 9.18
C CYS A 263 -12.36 -6.70 8.54
N GLU A 264 -13.62 -6.37 8.25
CA GLU A 264 -14.60 -7.30 7.67
C GLU A 264 -14.27 -7.70 6.21
N THR A 265 -13.40 -6.94 5.50
CA THR A 265 -12.94 -7.30 4.15
C THR A 265 -12.06 -8.54 4.10
N GLY A 266 -11.49 -8.97 5.24
CA GLY A 266 -10.53 -10.07 5.30
C GLY A 266 -9.08 -9.64 5.05
N ALA A 267 -8.78 -8.33 5.01
CA ALA A 267 -7.42 -7.81 4.97
C ALA A 267 -6.62 -8.27 6.19
N GLN A 268 -5.39 -8.69 5.99
CA GLN A 268 -4.50 -9.13 7.07
C GLN A 268 -3.72 -7.98 7.70
N GLY A 269 -3.71 -6.81 7.07
CA GLY A 269 -3.17 -5.57 7.60
C GLY A 269 -4.02 -4.38 7.22
N LEU A 270 -4.07 -3.39 8.09
CA LEU A 270 -4.68 -2.09 7.84
C LEU A 270 -3.60 -1.02 7.93
N SER A 271 -3.40 -0.29 6.85
CA SER A 271 -2.52 0.89 6.82
C SER A 271 -3.40 2.13 6.99
N LEU A 272 -3.14 2.87 8.05
CA LEU A 272 -3.98 3.99 8.51
C LEU A 272 -3.18 5.27 8.56
N ASP A 273 -3.81 6.36 8.12
CA ASP A 273 -3.20 7.67 8.04
C ASP A 273 -3.19 8.41 9.41
N ALA A 274 -2.39 9.45 9.51
CA ALA A 274 -2.14 10.21 10.73
C ALA A 274 -3.38 10.78 11.44
N PRO A 275 -4.47 11.20 10.74
CA PRO A 275 -5.69 11.65 11.40
C PRO A 275 -6.39 10.56 12.25
N VAL A 276 -6.07 9.27 12.02
CA VAL A 276 -6.67 8.17 12.79
C VAL A 276 -5.95 8.02 14.14
N ASP A 277 -6.70 8.08 15.23
CA ASP A 277 -6.18 7.74 16.57
C ASP A 277 -5.89 6.24 16.66
N LEU A 278 -4.65 5.87 16.33
CA LEU A 278 -4.22 4.48 16.21
C LEU A 278 -4.39 3.68 17.52
N PRO A 279 -4.02 4.20 18.72
CA PRO A 279 -4.29 3.52 19.98
C PRO A 279 -5.77 3.25 20.24
N SER A 280 -6.64 4.16 19.84
CA SER A 280 -8.10 4.00 20.01
C SER A 280 -8.64 2.88 19.13
N VAL A 281 -8.30 2.88 17.85
CA VAL A 281 -8.75 1.82 16.92
C VAL A 281 -8.14 0.47 17.25
N ALA A 282 -6.91 0.44 17.76
CA ALA A 282 -6.22 -0.81 18.15
C ALA A 282 -6.97 -1.60 19.24
N GLN A 283 -7.82 -0.94 20.04
CA GLN A 283 -8.66 -1.62 21.03
C GLN A 283 -9.76 -2.47 20.40
N THR A 284 -10.15 -2.19 19.16
CA THR A 284 -11.26 -2.83 18.45
C THR A 284 -10.80 -3.73 17.31
N VAL A 285 -9.58 -3.56 16.84
CA VAL A 285 -9.01 -4.35 15.74
C VAL A 285 -8.59 -5.74 16.27
N PRO A 286 -8.98 -6.82 15.60
CA PRO A 286 -8.59 -8.17 16.00
C PRO A 286 -7.07 -8.36 16.01
N ASP A 287 -6.56 -9.10 17.00
CA ASP A 287 -5.13 -9.37 17.17
C ASP A 287 -4.43 -10.03 15.95
N ASN A 288 -5.19 -10.67 15.07
CA ASN A 288 -4.68 -11.30 13.86
C ASN A 288 -4.60 -10.34 12.66
N VAL A 289 -5.02 -9.09 12.82
CA VAL A 289 -4.87 -8.02 11.83
C VAL A 289 -3.71 -7.12 12.23
N VAL A 290 -2.79 -6.84 11.31
CA VAL A 290 -1.66 -5.93 11.54
C VAL A 290 -2.11 -4.48 11.39
N LEU A 291 -1.77 -3.62 12.35
CA LEU A 291 -1.90 -2.17 12.23
C LEU A 291 -0.60 -1.58 11.72
N ILE A 292 -0.66 -0.78 10.66
CA ILE A 292 0.48 -0.17 10.01
C ILE A 292 0.28 1.34 9.99
N GLY A 293 1.25 2.07 10.46
CA GLY A 293 1.21 3.53 10.53
C GLY A 293 1.73 4.04 11.86
N ASN A 294 1.49 5.32 12.24
CA ASN A 294 0.84 6.33 11.37
C ASN A 294 1.46 7.71 11.64
N LEU A 295 2.78 7.79 11.45
CA LEU A 295 3.47 9.05 11.62
C LEU A 295 3.03 10.07 10.55
N ASP A 296 2.77 11.32 10.96
CA ASP A 296 2.31 12.37 10.04
C ASP A 296 3.36 12.66 8.96
N THR A 297 2.93 12.54 7.69
CA THR A 297 3.81 12.66 6.53
C THR A 297 4.20 14.11 6.23
N VAL A 298 3.38 15.07 6.61
CA VAL A 298 3.58 16.49 6.33
C VAL A 298 4.18 17.19 7.51
N SER A 299 3.46 17.30 8.63
CA SER A 299 3.89 18.12 9.77
C SER A 299 5.10 17.54 10.50
N VAL A 300 5.29 16.22 10.46
CA VAL A 300 6.41 15.55 11.12
C VAL A 300 7.52 15.19 10.12
N LEU A 301 7.20 14.44 9.06
CA LEU A 301 8.25 13.89 8.20
C LEU A 301 8.74 14.85 7.12
N LEU A 302 7.88 15.73 6.57
CA LEU A 302 8.28 16.71 5.55
C LEU A 302 8.82 18.00 6.18
N GLU A 303 8.08 18.57 7.15
CA GLU A 303 8.35 19.90 7.71
C GLU A 303 9.14 19.85 9.04
N GLY A 304 9.22 18.67 9.67
CA GLY A 304 9.94 18.48 10.93
C GLY A 304 11.46 18.43 10.80
N THR A 305 12.13 18.32 11.95
CA THR A 305 13.57 18.06 12.05
C THR A 305 13.81 16.60 12.46
N PRO A 306 15.02 16.06 12.27
CA PRO A 306 15.35 14.71 12.75
C PRO A 306 15.03 14.49 14.24
N GLU A 307 15.22 15.51 15.07
CA GLU A 307 14.93 15.47 16.49
C GLU A 307 13.42 15.34 16.75
N SER A 308 12.60 16.20 16.11
CA SER A 308 11.15 16.16 16.26
C SER A 308 10.54 14.88 15.67
N VAL A 309 11.12 14.34 14.59
CA VAL A 309 10.73 13.03 14.03
C VAL A 309 11.03 11.92 15.03
N SER A 310 12.20 11.92 15.66
CA SER A 310 12.56 10.93 16.68
C SER A 310 11.65 11.00 17.91
N GLU A 311 11.28 12.19 18.36
CA GLU A 311 10.34 12.41 19.45
C GLU A 311 8.95 11.85 19.09
N SER A 312 8.37 12.27 17.96
CA SER A 312 7.05 11.82 17.51
C SER A 312 7.01 10.32 17.24
N THR A 313 8.10 9.76 16.69
CA THR A 313 8.24 8.31 16.49
C THR A 313 8.23 7.57 17.82
N THR A 314 8.94 8.09 18.82
CA THR A 314 8.98 7.50 20.17
C THR A 314 7.60 7.54 20.83
N GLU A 315 6.87 8.66 20.74
CA GLU A 315 5.52 8.81 21.26
C GLU A 315 4.55 7.81 20.62
N MET A 316 4.60 7.66 19.30
CA MET A 316 3.81 6.66 18.58
C MET A 316 4.13 5.24 19.08
N LEU A 317 5.41 4.88 19.20
CA LEU A 317 5.83 3.56 19.66
C LEU A 317 5.42 3.27 21.10
N GLU A 318 5.50 4.26 21.99
CA GLU A 318 5.05 4.15 23.38
C GLU A 318 3.54 3.95 23.46
N SER A 319 2.77 4.75 22.71
CA SER A 319 1.30 4.60 22.68
C SER A 319 0.86 3.23 22.16
N MET A 320 1.61 2.67 21.20
CA MET A 320 1.37 1.36 20.61
C MET A 320 2.12 0.21 21.30
N ARG A 321 2.81 0.46 22.42
CA ARG A 321 3.58 -0.57 23.16
C ARG A 321 2.77 -1.82 23.54
N PRO A 322 1.51 -1.71 23.98
CA PRO A 322 0.68 -2.87 24.30
C PRO A 322 0.36 -3.77 23.09
N TYR A 323 0.31 -3.20 21.89
CA TYR A 323 -0.17 -3.87 20.67
C TYR A 323 0.99 -4.48 19.89
N LYS A 324 1.12 -5.81 19.93
CA LYS A 324 2.24 -6.56 19.30
C LYS A 324 2.05 -6.80 17.80
N ASN A 325 0.90 -6.45 17.25
CA ASN A 325 0.54 -6.49 15.83
C ASN A 325 0.74 -5.14 15.13
N HIS A 326 1.51 -4.22 15.70
CA HIS A 326 1.81 -2.91 15.13
C HIS A 326 3.14 -2.90 14.37
N VAL A 327 3.12 -2.33 13.17
CA VAL A 327 4.28 -2.00 12.32
C VAL A 327 4.36 -0.47 12.22
N ALA A 328 5.48 0.10 12.63
CA ALA A 328 5.70 1.54 12.52
C ALA A 328 5.88 1.93 11.04
N SER A 329 5.12 2.91 10.60
CA SER A 329 5.14 3.44 9.23
C SER A 329 4.79 4.91 9.23
N SER A 330 5.06 5.60 8.13
CA SER A 330 4.38 6.85 7.79
C SER A 330 2.88 6.58 7.61
N GLY A 331 2.04 7.56 7.91
CA GLY A 331 0.58 7.44 7.77
C GLY A 331 0.14 7.21 6.32
N CYS A 332 0.87 7.81 5.39
CA CYS A 332 0.67 7.70 3.95
C CYS A 332 2.02 7.73 3.23
N ASP A 333 2.02 7.81 1.89
CA ASP A 333 3.23 7.98 1.09
C ASP A 333 3.97 9.27 1.44
N LEU A 334 5.30 9.17 1.50
CA LEU A 334 6.16 10.32 1.70
C LEU A 334 6.30 11.10 0.39
N SER A 335 6.18 12.43 0.47
CA SER A 335 6.34 13.27 -0.69
C SER A 335 7.77 13.20 -1.26
N TYR A 336 7.91 13.56 -2.54
CA TYR A 336 9.20 13.66 -3.22
C TYR A 336 10.22 14.48 -2.42
N ASN A 337 9.78 15.57 -1.78
CA ASN A 337 10.65 16.52 -1.07
C ASN A 337 10.90 16.17 0.41
N THR A 338 10.44 15.01 0.90
CA THR A 338 10.68 14.64 2.30
C THR A 338 12.16 14.50 2.57
N PRO A 339 12.73 15.23 3.59
CA PRO A 339 14.14 15.16 3.90
C PRO A 339 14.59 13.75 4.28
N VAL A 340 15.68 13.31 3.67
CA VAL A 340 16.26 11.98 3.90
C VAL A 340 16.60 11.76 5.36
N GLU A 341 17.10 12.80 6.01
CA GLU A 341 17.48 12.80 7.41
C GLU A 341 16.30 12.48 8.33
N ASN A 342 15.10 12.94 7.97
CA ASN A 342 13.86 12.65 8.69
C ASN A 342 13.45 11.19 8.54
N ILE A 343 13.59 10.63 7.34
CA ILE A 343 13.33 9.20 7.10
C ILE A 343 14.29 8.32 7.89
N VAL A 344 15.56 8.68 7.90
CA VAL A 344 16.60 7.99 8.68
C VAL A 344 16.32 8.08 10.18
N ALA A 345 15.96 9.26 10.68
CA ALA A 345 15.63 9.46 12.09
C ALA A 345 14.47 8.57 12.55
N MET A 346 13.40 8.45 11.73
CA MET A 346 12.30 7.52 12.00
C MET A 346 12.78 6.08 12.07
N ILE A 347 13.52 5.61 11.05
CA ILE A 347 13.99 4.23 10.96
C ILE A 347 14.90 3.88 12.14
N ASP A 348 15.85 4.73 12.47
CA ASP A 348 16.81 4.49 13.54
C ASP A 348 16.13 4.51 14.91
N THR A 349 15.17 5.43 15.13
CA THR A 349 14.38 5.47 16.38
C THR A 349 13.61 4.15 16.57
N VAL A 350 12.97 3.61 15.51
CA VAL A 350 12.26 2.33 15.61
C VAL A 350 13.22 1.16 15.87
N ARG A 351 14.40 1.17 15.28
CA ARG A 351 15.43 0.12 15.50
C ARG A 351 15.97 0.11 16.92
N ASP A 352 16.12 1.28 17.53
CA ASP A 352 16.67 1.43 18.87
C ASP A 352 15.60 1.27 19.97
N PHE A 353 14.32 1.30 19.61
CA PHE A 353 13.21 1.16 20.54
C PHE A 353 13.12 -0.26 21.14
N ARG A 354 13.08 -0.34 22.51
CA ARG A 354 13.09 -1.60 23.28
C ARG A 354 11.84 -1.80 24.14
#